data_497093e333cb9ccb60d7c6a6d3269a2f
#
_entry.id   497093e333cb9ccb60d7c6a6d3269a2f
#
_cell.length_a   1.000
_cell.length_b   1.000
_cell.length_c   1.000
_cell.angle_alpha   90.00
_cell.angle_beta   90.00
_cell.angle_gamma   90.00
#
_symmetry.space_group_name_H-M   'P 1'
#
loop_
_entity.id
_entity.type
_entity.pdbx_description
1 polymer ?
#
loop_
_entity_poly.entity_id
_entity_poly.type
_entity_poly.pdbx_seq_one_letter_code
_entity_poly.pdbx_strand_id
1 'polypeptide(L)'
;MLSIPAKPTVRPLVCFLTGNETDALLAAPDPTTRTGRRDHALLLVAIQTGLRVSELAALCWADIELGTGAHLRCNGKGRKERITPLTAQATTVLTSWHTETRADPDDPIFPSRRQHNRLSTDGIAAIVARHVETATASYPSLATKNVTPHVLRHTCAMRLLAVGADISVIALWLGHESVETTQMYLHADLTIKEQALARTTPTGTQPGRYRPPDTLLAFLESL
;
A
#
# COMPACT_ATOMS: atom_id res chain seq x y z
N MET A 1 -38.56 -25.01 -0.01
CA MET A 1 -37.65 -23.95 0.49
C MET A 1 -37.10 -23.21 -0.70
N LEU A 2 -37.53 -21.95 -0.88
CA LEU A 2 -37.01 -21.08 -1.95
C LEU A 2 -35.62 -20.57 -1.52
N SER A 3 -34.57 -21.02 -2.23
CA SER A 3 -33.22 -20.48 -2.07
C SER A 3 -33.19 -19.06 -2.60
N ILE A 4 -32.98 -18.07 -1.72
CA ILE A 4 -32.78 -16.67 -2.10
C ILE A 4 -31.38 -16.60 -2.75
N PRO A 5 -31.26 -16.25 -4.05
CA PRO A 5 -29.96 -16.13 -4.67
C PRO A 5 -29.17 -15.01 -4.00
N ALA A 6 -27.92 -15.29 -3.62
CA ALA A 6 -27.02 -14.30 -3.03
C ALA A 6 -26.88 -13.12 -4.00
N LYS A 7 -27.16 -11.92 -3.50
CA LYS A 7 -27.04 -10.65 -4.26
C LYS A 7 -25.60 -10.54 -4.78
N PRO A 8 -25.36 -10.38 -6.09
CA PRO A 8 -24.02 -10.18 -6.62
C PRO A 8 -23.44 -8.91 -6.02
N THR A 9 -22.47 -9.05 -5.13
CA THR A 9 -21.76 -7.93 -4.54
C THR A 9 -20.73 -7.46 -5.56
N VAL A 10 -21.03 -6.39 -6.27
CA VAL A 10 -20.03 -5.68 -7.08
C VAL A 10 -18.96 -5.21 -6.08
N ARG A 11 -17.82 -5.89 -6.06
CA ARG A 11 -16.69 -5.47 -5.22
C ARG A 11 -16.16 -4.17 -5.79
N PRO A 12 -16.12 -3.07 -5.00
CA PRO A 12 -15.58 -1.81 -5.49
C PRO A 12 -14.10 -2.01 -5.88
N LEU A 13 -13.70 -1.39 -6.99
CA LEU A 13 -12.30 -1.34 -7.40
C LEU A 13 -11.46 -0.74 -6.26
N VAL A 14 -10.37 -1.41 -5.91
CA VAL A 14 -9.46 -0.93 -4.87
C VAL A 14 -8.81 0.37 -5.34
N CYS A 15 -9.05 1.46 -4.61
CA CYS A 15 -8.36 2.72 -4.86
C CYS A 15 -6.92 2.63 -4.34
N PHE A 16 -5.94 2.98 -5.18
CA PHE A 16 -4.51 3.07 -4.81
C PHE A 16 -3.82 4.17 -5.63
N LEU A 17 -2.62 4.55 -5.21
CA LEU A 17 -1.80 5.55 -5.89
C LEU A 17 -0.85 4.88 -6.90
N THR A 18 -0.74 5.47 -8.08
CA THR A 18 0.31 5.14 -9.05
C THR A 18 1.68 5.59 -8.55
N GLY A 19 2.76 5.19 -9.24
CA GLY A 19 4.12 5.64 -8.92
C GLY A 19 4.23 7.16 -8.87
N ASN A 20 3.81 7.83 -9.94
CA ASN A 20 3.88 9.29 -10.05
C ASN A 20 3.00 10.02 -9.01
N GLU A 21 1.83 9.50 -8.69
CA GLU A 21 0.97 10.05 -7.62
C GLU A 21 1.61 9.87 -6.24
N THR A 22 2.27 8.74 -6.02
CA THR A 22 3.03 8.48 -4.79
C THR A 22 4.19 9.47 -4.65
N ASP A 23 4.95 9.69 -5.71
CA ASP A 23 6.08 10.62 -5.73
C ASP A 23 5.60 12.06 -5.50
N ALA A 24 4.49 12.47 -6.14
CA ALA A 24 3.89 13.78 -5.91
C ALA A 24 3.43 13.97 -4.46
N LEU A 25 2.82 12.94 -3.85
CA LEU A 25 2.39 12.99 -2.45
C LEU A 25 3.59 13.07 -1.49
N LEU A 26 4.68 12.34 -1.76
CA LEU A 26 5.90 12.38 -0.95
C LEU A 26 6.66 13.70 -1.09
N ALA A 27 6.54 14.38 -2.23
CA ALA A 27 7.14 15.70 -2.46
C ALA A 27 6.32 16.87 -1.88
N ALA A 28 5.06 16.64 -1.50
CA ALA A 28 4.16 17.70 -1.03
C ALA A 28 4.53 18.34 0.34
N PRO A 29 5.09 17.59 1.33
CA PRO A 29 5.53 18.20 2.57
C PRO A 29 6.72 19.14 2.38
N ASP A 30 6.65 20.36 2.94
CA ASP A 30 7.73 21.34 2.89
C ASP A 30 8.96 20.88 3.70
N PRO A 31 10.09 20.54 3.07
CA PRO A 31 11.27 20.01 3.75
C PRO A 31 11.97 21.05 4.63
N THR A 32 11.69 22.33 4.45
CA THR A 32 12.30 23.42 5.26
C THR A 32 11.73 23.47 6.66
N THR A 33 10.51 22.97 6.86
CA THR A 33 9.83 22.98 8.15
C THR A 33 9.99 21.66 8.89
N ARG A 34 10.12 21.71 10.22
CA ARG A 34 10.14 20.49 11.07
C ARG A 34 8.88 19.64 10.87
N THR A 35 7.73 20.29 10.74
CA THR A 35 6.45 19.60 10.49
C THR A 35 6.45 18.89 9.13
N GLY A 36 6.96 19.53 8.10
CA GLY A 36 7.03 18.93 6.77
C GLY A 36 7.98 17.72 6.74
N ARG A 37 9.15 17.79 7.41
CA ARG A 37 10.06 16.63 7.51
C ARG A 37 9.43 15.47 8.27
N ARG A 38 8.69 15.74 9.37
CA ARG A 38 7.90 14.73 10.07
C ARG A 38 6.85 14.09 9.14
N ASP A 39 6.10 14.92 8.44
CA ASP A 39 5.00 14.48 7.57
C ASP A 39 5.53 13.67 6.39
N HIS A 40 6.67 14.07 5.81
CA HIS A 40 7.35 13.29 4.78
C HIS A 40 7.76 11.90 5.29
N ALA A 41 8.38 11.82 6.47
CA ALA A 41 8.75 10.55 7.09
C ALA A 41 7.52 9.66 7.37
N LEU A 42 6.43 10.26 7.88
CA LEU A 42 5.17 9.56 8.13
C LEU A 42 4.57 8.97 6.84
N LEU A 43 4.46 9.78 5.78
CA LEU A 43 3.91 9.34 4.50
C LEU A 43 4.77 8.24 3.88
N LEU A 44 6.10 8.38 3.93
CA LEU A 44 7.03 7.39 3.40
C LEU A 44 6.89 6.04 4.13
N VAL A 45 6.87 6.06 5.47
CA VAL A 45 6.67 4.86 6.29
C VAL A 45 5.31 4.22 6.01
N ALA A 46 4.23 5.02 5.95
CA ALA A 46 2.88 4.52 5.69
C ALA A 46 2.78 3.80 4.34
N ILE A 47 3.34 4.39 3.28
CA ILE A 47 3.30 3.84 1.92
C ILE A 47 4.20 2.61 1.79
N GLN A 48 5.38 2.62 2.42
CA GLN A 48 6.33 1.52 2.29
C GLN A 48 5.90 0.29 3.10
N THR A 49 5.39 0.51 4.33
CA THR A 49 5.12 -0.59 5.26
C THR A 49 3.68 -1.08 5.24
N GLY A 50 2.75 -0.24 4.75
CA GLY A 50 1.33 -0.53 4.75
C GLY A 50 0.74 -0.71 6.15
N LEU A 51 1.31 -0.09 7.18
CA LEU A 51 0.77 -0.12 8.54
C LEU A 51 -0.68 0.40 8.58
N ARG A 52 -1.48 -0.17 9.48
CA ARG A 52 -2.79 0.43 9.80
C ARG A 52 -2.57 1.80 10.46
N VAL A 53 -3.50 2.72 10.28
CA VAL A 53 -3.37 4.07 10.85
C VAL A 53 -3.18 4.03 12.38
N SER A 54 -3.81 3.10 13.08
CA SER A 54 -3.64 2.91 14.52
C SER A 54 -2.24 2.39 14.90
N GLU A 55 -1.68 1.50 14.07
CA GLU A 55 -0.32 1.00 14.24
C GLU A 55 0.69 2.12 13.99
N LEU A 56 0.50 2.90 12.92
CA LEU A 56 1.34 4.05 12.60
C LEU A 56 1.32 5.12 13.70
N ALA A 57 0.14 5.39 14.28
CA ALA A 57 -0.02 6.33 15.41
C ALA A 57 0.66 5.83 16.70
N ALA A 58 0.75 4.52 16.88
CA ALA A 58 1.31 3.91 18.08
C ALA A 58 2.82 3.78 18.07
N LEU A 59 3.49 3.91 16.91
CA LEU A 59 4.93 3.69 16.77
C LEU A 59 5.77 4.59 17.68
N CYS A 60 6.73 3.95 18.36
CA CYS A 60 7.79 4.59 19.13
C CYS A 60 9.16 4.29 18.52
N TRP A 61 10.18 5.02 18.94
CA TRP A 61 11.54 4.75 18.47
C TRP A 61 12.07 3.37 18.91
N ALA A 62 11.60 2.83 20.03
CA ALA A 62 11.90 1.46 20.44
C ALA A 62 11.40 0.39 19.46
N ASP A 63 10.45 0.74 18.58
CA ASP A 63 9.89 -0.18 17.58
C ASP A 63 10.72 -0.21 16.29
N ILE A 64 11.75 0.63 16.15
CA ILE A 64 12.56 0.75 14.94
C ILE A 64 14.02 0.40 15.19
N GLU A 65 14.56 -0.45 14.31
CA GLU A 65 15.99 -0.71 14.18
C GLU A 65 16.48 -0.07 12.88
N LEU A 66 17.43 0.89 12.99
CA LEU A 66 17.95 1.65 11.83
C LEU A 66 19.32 1.14 11.34
N GLY A 67 19.92 0.16 12.02
CA GLY A 67 21.21 -0.39 11.65
C GLY A 67 21.17 -1.39 10.51
N THR A 68 22.12 -2.32 10.51
CA THR A 68 22.14 -3.44 9.56
C THR A 68 20.86 -4.27 9.70
N GLY A 69 20.16 -4.50 8.59
CA GLY A 69 18.86 -5.16 8.62
C GLY A 69 17.72 -4.27 9.13
N ALA A 70 17.78 -2.96 8.80
CA ALA A 70 16.80 -1.96 9.22
C ALA A 70 15.35 -2.45 9.06
N HIS A 71 14.58 -2.38 10.15
CA HIS A 71 13.21 -2.86 10.18
C HIS A 71 12.40 -2.13 11.25
N LEU A 72 11.08 -2.23 11.15
CA LEU A 72 10.17 -1.85 12.23
C LEU A 72 9.40 -3.07 12.75
N ARG A 73 9.11 -3.04 14.03
CA ARG A 73 8.24 -3.99 14.72
C ARG A 73 6.90 -3.33 15.00
N CYS A 74 5.81 -4.05 14.80
CA CYS A 74 4.50 -3.56 15.20
C CYS A 74 3.66 -4.70 15.78
N ASN A 75 2.87 -4.37 16.79
CA ASN A 75 1.91 -5.26 17.40
C ASN A 75 0.56 -5.11 16.67
N GLY A 76 0.18 -6.14 15.91
CA GLY A 76 -1.10 -6.21 15.25
C GLY A 76 -2.26 -6.61 16.18
N LYS A 77 -3.45 -6.75 15.62
CA LYS A 77 -4.62 -7.26 16.33
C LYS A 77 -4.33 -8.63 16.93
N GLY A 78 -4.68 -8.84 18.19
CA GLY A 78 -4.41 -10.09 18.90
C GLY A 78 -2.97 -10.25 19.40
N ARG A 79 -2.20 -9.15 19.54
CA ARG A 79 -0.79 -9.15 20.00
C ARG A 79 0.17 -9.95 19.10
N LYS A 80 -0.21 -10.19 17.85
CA LYS A 80 0.71 -10.79 16.87
C LYS A 80 1.73 -9.74 16.45
N GLU A 81 2.97 -9.95 16.86
CA GLU A 81 4.10 -9.13 16.44
C GLU A 81 4.42 -9.43 14.97
N ARG A 82 4.71 -8.40 14.20
CA ARG A 82 5.27 -8.54 12.86
C ARG A 82 6.43 -7.59 12.66
N ILE A 83 7.39 -8.04 11.89
CA ILE A 83 8.57 -7.30 11.50
C ILE A 83 8.41 -6.92 10.02
N THR A 84 8.62 -5.64 9.71
CA THR A 84 8.57 -5.13 8.34
C THR A 84 9.91 -4.48 8.01
N PRO A 85 10.65 -4.96 7.01
CA PRO A 85 11.93 -4.36 6.63
C PRO A 85 11.74 -2.95 6.08
N LEU A 86 12.73 -2.09 6.30
CA LEU A 86 12.77 -0.73 5.80
C LEU A 86 13.68 -0.65 4.57
N THR A 87 13.27 0.15 3.58
CA THR A 87 14.14 0.48 2.43
C THR A 87 15.27 1.42 2.87
N ALA A 88 16.35 1.46 2.09
CA ALA A 88 17.44 2.40 2.33
C ALA A 88 16.95 3.86 2.41
N GLN A 89 15.99 4.24 1.54
CA GLN A 89 15.38 5.56 1.57
C GLN A 89 14.68 5.85 2.91
N ALA A 90 13.83 4.93 3.38
CA ALA A 90 13.12 5.09 4.65
C ALA A 90 14.10 5.14 5.83
N THR A 91 15.13 4.28 5.82
CA THR A 91 16.18 4.29 6.84
C THR A 91 16.90 5.63 6.89
N THR A 92 17.30 6.20 5.74
CA THR A 92 17.96 7.52 5.66
C THR A 92 17.07 8.61 6.22
N VAL A 93 15.80 8.66 5.80
CA VAL A 93 14.84 9.68 6.26
C VAL A 93 14.59 9.57 7.76
N LEU A 94 14.39 8.35 8.28
CA LEU A 94 14.16 8.11 9.70
C LEU A 94 15.41 8.41 10.54
N THR A 95 16.61 8.08 10.06
CA THR A 95 17.86 8.42 10.75
C THR A 95 18.03 9.94 10.86
N SER A 96 17.78 10.68 9.78
CA SER A 96 17.82 12.15 9.79
C SER A 96 16.79 12.74 10.75
N TRP A 97 15.58 12.19 10.74
CA TRP A 97 14.50 12.60 11.63
C TRP A 97 14.80 12.29 13.10
N HIS A 98 15.37 11.13 13.41
CA HIS A 98 15.81 10.76 14.76
C HIS A 98 16.91 11.69 15.27
N THR A 99 17.89 11.98 14.44
CA THR A 99 19.00 12.92 14.78
C THR A 99 18.47 14.33 15.07
N GLU A 100 17.47 14.79 14.32
CA GLU A 100 16.84 16.10 14.54
C GLU A 100 16.04 16.17 15.83
N THR A 101 15.27 15.10 16.12
CA THR A 101 14.37 15.07 17.29
C THR A 101 15.09 14.75 18.57
N ARG A 102 16.19 14.01 18.52
CA ARG A 102 16.92 13.49 19.69
C ARG A 102 15.98 12.79 20.68
N ALA A 103 15.03 12.07 20.13
CA ALA A 103 13.94 11.44 20.88
C ALA A 103 14.45 10.21 21.67
N ASP A 104 13.85 9.96 22.82
CA ASP A 104 14.09 8.77 23.60
C ASP A 104 13.37 7.54 22.97
N PRO A 105 13.77 6.30 23.34
CA PRO A 105 13.17 5.09 22.77
C PRO A 105 11.64 5.01 22.90
N ASP A 106 11.07 5.51 23.99
CA ASP A 106 9.63 5.48 24.27
C ASP A 106 8.87 6.64 23.62
N ASP A 107 9.58 7.61 23.05
CA ASP A 107 8.97 8.74 22.37
C ASP A 107 8.29 8.32 21.05
N PRO A 108 7.16 8.97 20.69
CA PRO A 108 6.50 8.72 19.43
C PRO A 108 7.38 9.17 18.26
N ILE A 109 7.45 8.36 17.20
CA ILE A 109 8.21 8.70 16.00
C ILE A 109 7.61 9.93 15.31
N PHE A 110 6.28 10.04 15.32
CA PHE A 110 5.54 11.14 14.71
C PHE A 110 4.79 11.95 15.78
N PRO A 111 5.50 12.84 16.51
CA PRO A 111 4.86 13.63 17.57
C PRO A 111 3.88 14.66 17.00
N SER A 112 2.84 14.96 17.78
CA SER A 112 1.93 16.06 17.48
C SER A 112 2.64 17.43 17.65
N ARG A 113 2.05 18.49 17.10
CA ARG A 113 2.58 19.87 17.30
C ARG A 113 2.52 20.33 18.76
N ARG A 114 1.56 19.79 19.52
CA ARG A 114 1.35 20.11 20.92
C ARG A 114 2.00 19.05 21.79
N GLN A 115 3.06 19.42 22.52
CA GLN A 115 3.63 18.68 23.66
C GLN A 115 4.05 17.22 23.43
N HIS A 116 4.84 16.91 22.39
CA HIS A 116 5.44 15.56 22.21
C HIS A 116 4.46 14.35 22.27
N ASN A 117 3.16 14.62 22.34
CA ASN A 117 2.14 13.58 22.35
C ASN A 117 2.05 12.88 20.98
N ARG A 118 1.60 11.65 20.97
CA ARG A 118 1.32 10.88 19.75
C ARG A 118 0.28 11.58 18.88
N LEU A 119 0.42 11.46 17.56
CA LEU A 119 -0.63 11.80 16.64
C LEU A 119 -1.82 10.86 16.83
N SER A 120 -3.05 11.39 16.81
CA SER A 120 -4.25 10.57 16.72
C SER A 120 -4.43 10.02 15.29
N THR A 121 -5.24 9.00 15.15
CA THR A 121 -5.64 8.46 13.83
C THR A 121 -6.25 9.53 12.94
N ASP A 122 -7.08 10.40 13.50
CA ASP A 122 -7.70 11.52 12.78
C ASP A 122 -6.65 12.58 12.41
N GLY A 123 -5.67 12.81 13.29
CA GLY A 123 -4.53 13.69 12.99
C GLY A 123 -3.71 13.20 11.80
N ILE A 124 -3.47 11.89 11.72
CA ILE A 124 -2.79 11.28 10.58
C ILE A 124 -3.66 11.40 9.31
N ALA A 125 -4.95 11.13 9.40
CA ALA A 125 -5.87 11.29 8.26
C ALA A 125 -5.89 12.73 7.74
N ALA A 126 -5.90 13.72 8.64
CA ALA A 126 -5.84 15.13 8.28
C ALA A 126 -4.51 15.53 7.63
N ILE A 127 -3.37 14.94 8.06
CA ILE A 127 -2.06 15.12 7.42
C ILE A 127 -2.10 14.59 6.00
N VAL A 128 -2.59 13.36 5.79
CA VAL A 128 -2.72 12.75 4.47
C VAL A 128 -3.57 13.65 3.56
N ALA A 129 -4.77 14.04 4.00
CA ALA A 129 -5.70 14.87 3.22
C ALA A 129 -5.05 16.20 2.80
N ARG A 130 -4.38 16.90 3.72
CA ARG A 130 -3.68 18.16 3.42
C ARG A 130 -2.59 18.01 2.37
N HIS A 131 -1.76 16.96 2.46
CA HIS A 131 -0.68 16.75 1.49
C HIS A 131 -1.20 16.22 0.15
N VAL A 132 -2.32 15.51 0.12
CA VAL A 132 -3.02 15.16 -1.12
C VAL A 132 -3.52 16.42 -1.83
N GLU A 133 -4.14 17.35 -1.11
CA GLU A 133 -4.56 18.65 -1.65
C GLU A 133 -3.38 19.40 -2.27
N THR A 134 -2.26 19.49 -1.53
CA THR A 134 -1.03 20.11 -2.04
C THR A 134 -0.50 19.39 -3.29
N ALA A 135 -0.43 18.07 -3.28
CA ALA A 135 0.07 17.26 -4.39
C ALA A 135 -0.83 17.35 -5.64
N THR A 136 -2.14 17.60 -5.46
CA THR A 136 -3.10 17.73 -6.55
C THR A 136 -2.75 18.89 -7.48
N ALA A 137 -2.11 19.94 -6.98
CA ALA A 137 -1.64 21.06 -7.81
C ALA A 137 -0.60 20.60 -8.84
N SER A 138 0.27 19.64 -8.48
CA SER A 138 1.30 19.07 -9.36
C SER A 138 0.80 17.83 -10.13
N TYR A 139 -0.16 17.11 -9.57
CA TYR A 139 -0.68 15.87 -10.13
C TYR A 139 -2.22 15.79 -10.04
N PRO A 140 -2.94 16.37 -11.01
CA PRO A 140 -4.40 16.57 -10.95
C PRO A 140 -5.23 15.30 -10.80
N SER A 141 -4.72 14.13 -11.20
CA SER A 141 -5.45 12.85 -11.04
C SER A 141 -5.76 12.52 -9.58
N LEU A 142 -4.99 13.07 -8.62
CA LEU A 142 -5.25 12.92 -7.20
C LEU A 142 -6.59 13.52 -6.78
N ALA A 143 -7.09 14.57 -7.48
CA ALA A 143 -8.38 15.19 -7.19
C ALA A 143 -9.58 14.21 -7.34
N THR A 144 -9.42 13.19 -8.16
CA THR A 144 -10.49 12.19 -8.41
C THR A 144 -10.49 11.04 -7.40
N LYS A 145 -9.51 11.01 -6.49
CA LYS A 145 -9.30 9.92 -5.54
C LYS A 145 -9.56 10.38 -4.10
N ASN A 146 -10.34 9.60 -3.36
CA ASN A 146 -10.47 9.80 -1.91
C ASN A 146 -9.30 9.14 -1.18
N VAL A 147 -8.15 9.82 -1.12
CA VAL A 147 -6.92 9.29 -0.54
C VAL A 147 -6.96 9.37 0.98
N THR A 148 -7.00 8.22 1.62
CA THR A 148 -7.00 8.04 3.07
C THR A 148 -5.78 7.23 3.51
N PRO A 149 -5.45 7.12 4.81
CA PRO A 149 -4.42 6.20 5.29
C PRO A 149 -4.63 4.75 4.82
N HIS A 150 -5.89 4.34 4.62
CA HIS A 150 -6.20 3.01 4.10
C HIS A 150 -5.81 2.86 2.62
N VAL A 151 -5.96 3.92 1.83
CA VAL A 151 -5.49 3.96 0.43
C VAL A 151 -3.96 3.88 0.35
N LEU A 152 -3.21 4.48 1.28
CA LEU A 152 -1.76 4.31 1.35
C LEU A 152 -1.37 2.85 1.62
N ARG A 153 -2.10 2.16 2.48
CA ARG A 153 -1.92 0.72 2.72
C ARG A 153 -2.25 -0.11 1.47
N HIS A 154 -3.31 0.21 0.74
CA HIS A 154 -3.60 -0.42 -0.55
C HIS A 154 -2.49 -0.17 -1.56
N THR A 155 -1.94 1.04 -1.58
CA THR A 155 -0.79 1.40 -2.43
C THR A 155 0.42 0.52 -2.13
N CYS A 156 0.73 0.29 -0.85
CA CYS A 156 1.79 -0.65 -0.45
C CYS A 156 1.54 -2.04 -1.03
N ALA A 157 0.33 -2.60 -0.85
CA ALA A 157 -0.02 -3.91 -1.36
C ALA A 157 0.12 -4.01 -2.88
N MET A 158 -0.41 -3.02 -3.61
CA MET A 158 -0.35 -2.98 -5.08
C MET A 158 1.08 -2.85 -5.60
N ARG A 159 1.94 -2.10 -4.91
CA ARG A 159 3.37 -2.00 -5.26
C ARG A 159 4.11 -3.32 -5.07
N LEU A 160 3.85 -4.04 -3.97
CA LEU A 160 4.41 -5.37 -3.74
C LEU A 160 3.91 -6.36 -4.81
N LEU A 161 2.64 -6.30 -5.15
CA LEU A 161 2.05 -7.16 -6.17
C LEU A 161 2.65 -6.87 -7.56
N ALA A 162 2.85 -5.60 -7.92
CA ALA A 162 3.43 -5.18 -9.20
C ALA A 162 4.87 -5.67 -9.41
N VAL A 163 5.65 -5.82 -8.33
CA VAL A 163 7.01 -6.40 -8.41
C VAL A 163 7.00 -7.93 -8.33
N GLY A 164 5.82 -8.57 -8.31
CA GLY A 164 5.65 -10.02 -8.35
C GLY A 164 5.75 -10.72 -7.00
N ALA A 165 5.57 -9.99 -5.88
CA ALA A 165 5.50 -10.62 -4.58
C ALA A 165 4.28 -11.56 -4.48
N ASP A 166 4.48 -12.73 -3.88
CA ASP A 166 3.41 -13.69 -3.65
C ASP A 166 2.33 -13.12 -2.72
N ILE A 167 1.07 -13.48 -2.97
CA ILE A 167 -0.08 -12.97 -2.20
C ILE A 167 0.01 -13.34 -0.71
N SER A 168 0.61 -14.47 -0.38
CA SER A 168 0.83 -14.90 1.01
C SER A 168 1.88 -14.03 1.70
N VAL A 169 2.92 -13.62 0.97
CA VAL A 169 3.94 -12.68 1.45
C VAL A 169 3.32 -11.31 1.70
N ILE A 170 2.45 -10.83 0.78
CA ILE A 170 1.72 -9.57 0.95
C ILE A 170 0.79 -9.64 2.17
N ALA A 171 0.08 -10.75 2.37
CA ALA A 171 -0.77 -10.97 3.54
C ALA A 171 0.04 -10.90 4.84
N LEU A 172 1.20 -11.56 4.86
CA LEU A 172 2.13 -11.54 6.00
C LEU A 172 2.67 -10.13 6.27
N TRP A 173 3.11 -9.44 5.20
CA TRP A 173 3.61 -8.06 5.26
C TRP A 173 2.60 -7.10 5.86
N LEU A 174 1.37 -7.18 5.41
CA LEU A 174 0.30 -6.33 5.89
C LEU A 174 -0.29 -6.77 7.24
N GLY A 175 0.00 -7.99 7.70
CA GLY A 175 -0.62 -8.57 8.90
C GLY A 175 -2.14 -8.77 8.70
N HIS A 176 -2.52 -9.38 7.58
CA HIS A 176 -3.87 -9.86 7.37
C HIS A 176 -4.07 -11.19 8.10
N GLU A 177 -5.21 -11.36 8.76
CA GLU A 177 -5.54 -12.60 9.46
C GLU A 177 -5.82 -13.74 8.48
N SER A 178 -6.26 -13.41 7.27
CA SER A 178 -6.51 -14.37 6.20
C SER A 178 -6.03 -13.87 4.84
N VAL A 179 -5.65 -14.79 3.98
CA VAL A 179 -5.21 -14.52 2.60
C VAL A 179 -6.37 -13.98 1.75
N GLU A 180 -7.62 -14.36 2.07
CA GLU A 180 -8.81 -13.87 1.36
C GLU A 180 -8.92 -12.34 1.40
N THR A 181 -8.52 -11.72 2.53
CA THR A 181 -8.47 -10.25 2.63
C THR A 181 -7.48 -9.64 1.64
N THR A 182 -6.46 -10.39 1.24
CA THR A 182 -5.42 -9.95 0.31
C THR A 182 -5.80 -10.23 -1.16
N GLN A 183 -6.67 -11.22 -1.41
CA GLN A 183 -7.14 -11.57 -2.77
C GLN A 183 -7.85 -10.42 -3.49
N MET A 184 -8.37 -9.43 -2.74
CA MET A 184 -8.98 -8.25 -3.35
C MET A 184 -8.01 -7.50 -4.28
N TYR A 185 -6.70 -7.56 -4.02
CA TYR A 185 -5.69 -6.90 -4.85
C TYR A 185 -5.46 -7.61 -6.19
N LEU A 186 -5.65 -8.92 -6.27
CA LEU A 186 -5.54 -9.68 -7.53
C LEU A 186 -6.60 -9.28 -8.57
N HIS A 187 -7.74 -8.76 -8.09
CA HIS A 187 -8.82 -8.34 -8.97
C HIS A 187 -8.68 -6.88 -9.41
N ALA A 188 -7.81 -6.10 -8.77
CA ALA A 188 -7.74 -4.66 -8.94
C ALA A 188 -6.87 -4.24 -10.13
N ASP A 189 -5.97 -5.11 -10.63
CA ASP A 189 -4.99 -4.73 -11.65
C ASP A 189 -4.99 -5.68 -12.87
N LEU A 190 -5.44 -5.14 -14.02
CA LEU A 190 -5.36 -5.83 -15.31
C LEU A 190 -3.91 -6.04 -15.76
N THR A 191 -3.01 -5.11 -15.42
CA THR A 191 -1.59 -5.15 -15.80
C THR A 191 -0.90 -6.40 -15.27
N ILE A 192 -1.25 -6.83 -14.04
CA ILE A 192 -0.72 -8.05 -13.44
C ILE A 192 -1.21 -9.29 -14.21
N LYS A 193 -2.47 -9.29 -14.64
CA LYS A 193 -3.03 -10.37 -15.45
C LYS A 193 -2.38 -10.43 -16.83
N GLU A 194 -2.14 -9.27 -17.44
CA GLU A 194 -1.43 -9.16 -18.73
C GLU A 194 0.03 -9.62 -18.61
N GLN A 195 0.74 -9.25 -17.54
CA GLN A 195 2.10 -9.72 -17.27
C GLN A 195 2.14 -11.23 -17.01
N ALA A 196 1.19 -11.78 -16.27
CA ALA A 196 1.09 -13.22 -16.05
C ALA A 196 0.82 -13.94 -17.39
N LEU A 197 -0.07 -13.40 -18.22
CA LEU A 197 -0.36 -13.95 -19.55
C LEU A 197 0.87 -13.89 -20.46
N ALA A 198 1.61 -12.77 -20.45
CA ALA A 198 2.83 -12.61 -21.24
C ALA A 198 3.94 -13.64 -20.86
N ARG A 199 4.00 -14.06 -19.59
CA ARG A 199 4.93 -15.10 -19.12
C ARG A 199 4.54 -16.51 -19.55
N THR A 200 3.25 -16.73 -19.88
CA THR A 200 2.73 -18.05 -20.30
C THR A 200 2.70 -18.22 -21.82
N THR A 201 2.94 -17.16 -22.60
CA THR A 201 2.93 -17.24 -24.07
C THR A 201 4.21 -17.96 -24.53
N PRO A 202 4.11 -19.12 -25.23
CA PRO A 202 5.27 -19.79 -25.79
C PRO A 202 5.98 -18.87 -26.78
N THR A 203 7.30 -18.77 -26.70
CA THR A 203 8.12 -18.02 -27.65
C THR A 203 7.89 -18.56 -29.07
N GLY A 204 7.32 -17.73 -29.94
CA GLY A 204 7.09 -18.08 -31.37
C GLY A 204 5.64 -18.28 -31.79
N THR A 205 4.66 -18.16 -30.91
CA THR A 205 3.24 -18.17 -31.31
C THR A 205 2.73 -16.76 -31.50
N GLN A 206 2.27 -16.42 -32.70
CA GLN A 206 1.48 -15.20 -32.93
C GLN A 206 0.10 -15.38 -32.27
N PRO A 207 -0.45 -14.35 -31.60
CA PRO A 207 -1.81 -14.40 -31.09
C PRO A 207 -2.78 -14.58 -32.26
N GLY A 208 -3.27 -15.78 -32.44
CA GLY A 208 -4.27 -16.09 -33.46
C GLY A 208 -5.63 -16.24 -32.79
N ARG A 209 -6.66 -15.65 -33.40
CA ARG A 209 -8.04 -15.95 -33.02
C ARG A 209 -8.29 -17.44 -33.35
N TYR A 210 -8.57 -18.24 -32.32
CA TYR A 210 -8.93 -19.66 -32.53
C TYR A 210 -10.10 -19.74 -33.51
N ARG A 211 -9.90 -20.41 -34.66
CA ARG A 211 -10.97 -20.79 -35.58
C ARG A 211 -11.12 -22.30 -35.44
N PRO A 212 -12.26 -22.79 -34.92
CA PRO A 212 -12.49 -24.20 -34.86
C PRO A 212 -12.48 -24.79 -36.28
N PRO A 213 -11.93 -26.01 -36.48
CA PRO A 213 -12.00 -26.65 -37.79
C PRO A 213 -13.46 -26.93 -38.15
N ASP A 214 -13.79 -26.77 -39.45
CA ASP A 214 -15.16 -26.93 -39.98
C ASP A 214 -15.84 -28.27 -39.56
N THR A 215 -15.07 -29.34 -39.35
CA THR A 215 -15.54 -30.59 -38.81
C THR A 215 -16.13 -30.52 -37.41
N LEU A 216 -15.64 -29.62 -36.57
CA LEU A 216 -16.14 -29.42 -35.21
C LEU A 216 -17.44 -28.61 -35.22
N LEU A 217 -17.54 -27.62 -36.11
CA LEU A 217 -18.77 -26.87 -36.33
C LEU A 217 -19.88 -27.74 -36.88
N ALA A 218 -19.58 -28.59 -37.87
CA ALA A 218 -20.54 -29.56 -38.44
C ALA A 218 -21.04 -30.60 -37.40
N PHE A 219 -20.17 -31.01 -36.47
CA PHE A 219 -20.58 -31.89 -35.37
C PHE A 219 -21.53 -31.20 -34.38
N LEU A 220 -21.26 -29.93 -34.05
CA LEU A 220 -22.12 -29.17 -33.12
C LEU A 220 -23.48 -28.79 -33.73
N GLU A 221 -23.54 -28.61 -35.04
CA GLU A 221 -24.80 -28.39 -35.76
C GLU A 221 -25.66 -29.63 -35.95
N SER A 222 -25.08 -30.83 -35.72
CA SER A 222 -25.77 -32.13 -35.81
C SER A 222 -26.32 -32.63 -34.49
N LEU A 223 -26.12 -31.90 -33.37
CA LEU A 223 -26.66 -32.21 -32.04
C LEU A 223 -27.99 -31.46 -31.81
#